data_9c7c2ecd105e506c45605d9f827b428b
#
_entry.id   9c7c2ecd105e506c45605d9f827b428b
#
_cell.length_a   1.000
_cell.length_b   1.000
_cell.length_c   1.000
_cell.angle_alpha   90.00
_cell.angle_beta   90.00
_cell.angle_gamma   90.00
#
_symmetry.space_group_name_H-M   'P 1'
#
loop_
_entity.id
_entity.type
_entity.pdbx_description
1 polymer ?
#
loop_
_entity_poly.entity_id
_entity_poly.type
_entity_poly.pdbx_seq_one_letter_code
_entity_poly.pdbx_strand_id
1 'polypeptide(L)'
;MKLCKTTAELREEIALAKAAGKTIGLVPTMGALHEGHASLIKAAAMENELVVVSVFVNPTQFGPNEDLDAYPRTLDADCKLAESCGADIVFAPTPAEMYPSEDMTWVEVTGDITKVLCGRTRPIHFRGVTTVVAKLFNLAQPDHAYFGQKDAQQAEVLKRMVKDLFFNVKLRIMPIVREADGLAKSSRNTYLSKSERAAAVILNSSLETASMLFKAGERSSQKLVEGVKKLIGDEPMAQIDYVEIYALPGLTPAPEVLTKGQYLLALAVKFGTTRLIDNVILEVE
;
A
#
# COMPACT_ATOMS: atom_id res chain seq x y z
N MET A 1 -4.69 -22.45 10.83
CA MET A 1 -4.85 -21.63 9.62
C MET A 1 -5.01 -22.52 8.39
N LYS A 2 -5.95 -22.20 7.46
CA LYS A 2 -6.14 -22.94 6.18
C LYS A 2 -5.42 -22.23 5.04
N LEU A 3 -4.74 -22.99 4.17
CA LEU A 3 -4.16 -22.50 2.93
C LEU A 3 -5.10 -22.84 1.77
N CYS A 4 -5.69 -21.83 1.13
CA CYS A 4 -6.51 -21.94 -0.07
C CYS A 4 -5.69 -21.54 -1.30
N LYS A 5 -5.66 -22.38 -2.32
CA LYS A 5 -4.92 -22.13 -3.58
C LYS A 5 -5.85 -21.83 -4.76
N THR A 6 -7.12 -22.17 -4.62
CA THR A 6 -8.13 -21.95 -5.65
C THR A 6 -9.23 -21.00 -5.18
N THR A 7 -9.87 -20.33 -6.12
CA THR A 7 -11.03 -19.47 -5.86
C THR A 7 -12.22 -20.26 -5.32
N ALA A 8 -12.34 -21.53 -5.70
CA ALA A 8 -13.39 -22.43 -5.22
C ALA A 8 -13.20 -22.73 -3.72
N GLU A 9 -11.97 -23.12 -3.30
CA GLU A 9 -11.65 -23.35 -1.89
C GLU A 9 -11.92 -22.13 -1.01
N LEU A 10 -11.50 -20.93 -1.48
CA LEU A 10 -11.76 -19.70 -0.72
C LEU A 10 -13.26 -19.41 -0.61
N ARG A 11 -14.03 -19.53 -1.71
CA ARG A 11 -15.48 -19.30 -1.68
C ARG A 11 -16.22 -20.24 -0.75
N GLU A 12 -15.80 -21.50 -0.65
CA GLU A 12 -16.38 -22.48 0.29
C GLU A 12 -16.20 -22.00 1.74
N GLU A 13 -14.98 -21.61 2.14
CA GLU A 13 -14.71 -21.11 3.49
C GLU A 13 -15.47 -19.81 3.80
N ILE A 14 -15.53 -18.90 2.84
CA ILE A 14 -16.30 -17.65 2.99
C ILE A 14 -17.80 -17.94 3.14
N ALA A 15 -18.34 -18.87 2.39
CA ALA A 15 -19.75 -19.25 2.50
C ALA A 15 -20.07 -19.83 3.89
N LEU A 16 -19.20 -20.70 4.43
CA LEU A 16 -19.33 -21.25 5.76
C LEU A 16 -19.26 -20.15 6.84
N ALA A 17 -18.32 -19.22 6.71
CA ALA A 17 -18.19 -18.11 7.66
C ALA A 17 -19.43 -17.20 7.66
N LYS A 18 -19.93 -16.86 6.46
CA LYS A 18 -21.16 -16.05 6.33
C LYS A 18 -22.39 -16.77 6.86
N ALA A 19 -22.53 -18.07 6.60
CA ALA A 19 -23.64 -18.86 7.16
C ALA A 19 -23.60 -18.90 8.70
N ALA A 20 -22.41 -18.80 9.29
CA ALA A 20 -22.22 -18.69 10.75
C ALA A 20 -22.35 -17.24 11.28
N GLY A 21 -22.64 -16.25 10.42
CA GLY A 21 -22.79 -14.84 10.79
C GLY A 21 -21.47 -14.13 11.15
N LYS A 22 -20.32 -14.70 10.77
CA LYS A 22 -19.02 -14.12 11.12
C LYS A 22 -18.69 -12.87 10.30
N THR A 23 -18.06 -11.91 10.96
CA THR A 23 -17.40 -10.77 10.29
C THR A 23 -16.10 -11.19 9.66
N ILE A 24 -15.82 -10.66 8.46
CA ILE A 24 -14.67 -11.04 7.64
C ILE A 24 -13.73 -9.86 7.44
N GLY A 25 -12.47 -10.03 7.86
CA GLY A 25 -11.37 -9.12 7.58
C GLY A 25 -10.51 -9.63 6.42
N LEU A 26 -10.15 -8.74 5.48
CA LEU A 26 -9.27 -9.06 4.37
C LEU A 26 -8.00 -8.22 4.43
N VAL A 27 -6.84 -8.86 4.29
CA VAL A 27 -5.53 -8.20 4.20
C VAL A 27 -4.89 -8.56 2.84
N PRO A 28 -5.06 -7.72 1.81
CA PRO A 28 -4.43 -7.94 0.51
C PRO A 28 -2.92 -7.71 0.56
N THR A 29 -2.13 -8.71 0.17
CA THR A 29 -0.66 -8.61 0.08
C THR A 29 -0.12 -9.27 -1.19
N MET A 30 1.13 -8.97 -1.51
CA MET A 30 1.86 -9.66 -2.57
C MET A 30 2.80 -10.77 -2.02
N GLY A 31 2.73 -11.08 -0.73
CA GLY A 31 3.70 -11.96 -0.07
C GLY A 31 4.95 -11.22 0.39
N ALA A 32 6.01 -11.97 0.72
CA ALA A 32 7.22 -11.46 1.39
C ALA A 32 6.84 -10.64 2.64
N LEU A 33 6.02 -11.24 3.49
CA LEU A 33 5.41 -10.58 4.64
C LEU A 33 6.48 -10.12 5.64
N HIS A 34 6.26 -8.94 6.19
CA HIS A 34 7.11 -8.32 7.20
C HIS A 34 6.26 -7.66 8.28
N GLU A 35 6.86 -7.02 9.28
CA GLU A 35 6.17 -6.43 10.44
C GLU A 35 5.07 -5.43 10.04
N GLY A 36 5.23 -4.73 8.90
CA GLY A 36 4.17 -3.89 8.33
C GLY A 36 2.91 -4.68 8.00
N HIS A 37 3.05 -5.83 7.33
CA HIS A 37 1.92 -6.72 7.05
C HIS A 37 1.40 -7.38 8.34
N ALA A 38 2.29 -7.76 9.26
CA ALA A 38 1.90 -8.30 10.56
C ALA A 38 1.00 -7.34 11.35
N SER A 39 1.25 -6.03 11.29
CA SER A 39 0.40 -5.03 11.94
C SER A 39 -1.02 -4.97 11.34
N LEU A 40 -1.14 -5.14 10.02
CA LEU A 40 -2.45 -5.19 9.33
C LEU A 40 -3.23 -6.45 9.75
N ILE A 41 -2.55 -7.61 9.78
CA ILE A 41 -3.18 -8.89 10.14
C ILE A 41 -3.66 -8.87 11.59
N LYS A 42 -2.83 -8.37 12.52
CA LYS A 42 -3.21 -8.21 13.93
C LYS A 42 -4.40 -7.28 14.10
N ALA A 43 -4.43 -6.14 13.38
CA ALA A 43 -5.58 -5.24 13.41
C ALA A 43 -6.84 -5.91 12.87
N ALA A 44 -6.72 -6.71 11.80
CA ALA A 44 -7.83 -7.49 11.26
C ALA A 44 -8.35 -8.52 12.27
N ALA A 45 -7.45 -9.25 12.94
CA ALA A 45 -7.81 -10.25 13.94
C ALA A 45 -8.46 -9.66 15.22
N MET A 46 -8.20 -8.40 15.51
CA MET A 46 -8.85 -7.70 16.64
C MET A 46 -10.28 -7.23 16.32
N GLU A 47 -10.60 -7.05 15.04
CA GLU A 47 -11.88 -6.46 14.61
C GLU A 47 -12.82 -7.47 13.93
N ASN A 48 -12.33 -8.64 13.51
CA ASN A 48 -13.11 -9.62 12.75
C ASN A 48 -12.96 -11.04 13.32
N GLU A 49 -13.98 -11.85 13.03
CA GLU A 49 -14.06 -13.26 13.49
C GLU A 49 -13.44 -14.24 12.49
N LEU A 50 -13.19 -13.79 11.25
CA LEU A 50 -12.43 -14.53 10.24
C LEU A 50 -11.48 -13.57 9.52
N VAL A 51 -10.20 -13.92 9.48
CA VAL A 51 -9.17 -13.12 8.80
C VAL A 51 -8.61 -13.87 7.60
N VAL A 52 -8.76 -13.26 6.43
CA VAL A 52 -8.21 -13.74 5.16
C VAL A 52 -7.02 -12.87 4.78
N VAL A 53 -5.87 -13.49 4.56
CA VAL A 53 -4.67 -12.83 4.02
C VAL A 53 -4.43 -13.33 2.60
N SER A 54 -4.44 -12.45 1.60
CA SER A 54 -4.01 -12.86 0.26
C SER A 54 -2.50 -12.76 0.13
N VAL A 55 -1.87 -13.76 -0.48
CA VAL A 55 -0.45 -13.80 -0.83
C VAL A 55 -0.37 -14.04 -2.32
N PHE A 56 -0.37 -12.95 -3.10
CA PHE A 56 -0.43 -13.03 -4.56
C PHE A 56 0.38 -11.92 -5.24
N VAL A 57 1.49 -12.28 -5.87
CA VAL A 57 2.27 -11.36 -6.70
C VAL A 57 1.48 -11.12 -7.99
N ASN A 58 0.76 -10.00 -8.03
CA ASN A 58 -0.16 -9.68 -9.12
C ASN A 58 0.61 -9.17 -10.36
N PRO A 59 0.69 -9.92 -11.46
CA PRO A 59 1.49 -9.52 -12.63
C PRO A 59 0.93 -8.28 -13.32
N THR A 60 -0.38 -8.02 -13.22
CA THR A 60 -1.04 -6.95 -13.98
C THR A 60 -0.74 -5.54 -13.47
N GLN A 61 -0.14 -5.41 -12.28
CA GLN A 61 0.25 -4.11 -11.70
C GLN A 61 1.72 -3.75 -11.93
N PHE A 62 2.49 -4.62 -12.61
CA PHE A 62 3.89 -4.38 -12.94
C PHE A 62 4.04 -3.97 -14.40
N GLY A 63 4.84 -2.93 -14.63
CA GLY A 63 5.26 -2.54 -15.96
C GLY A 63 6.39 -3.44 -16.50
N PRO A 64 6.71 -3.33 -17.80
CA PRO A 64 7.70 -4.19 -18.45
C PRO A 64 9.11 -4.14 -17.83
N ASN A 65 9.45 -3.04 -17.16
CA ASN A 65 10.78 -2.79 -16.58
C ASN A 65 10.73 -2.75 -15.05
N GLU A 66 9.69 -3.36 -14.44
CA GLU A 66 9.55 -3.42 -12.98
C GLU A 66 10.00 -4.78 -12.44
N ASP A 67 10.09 -4.88 -11.12
CA ASP A 67 10.68 -5.97 -10.36
C ASP A 67 9.81 -7.24 -10.23
N LEU A 68 8.92 -7.54 -11.18
CA LEU A 68 8.00 -8.70 -11.11
C LEU A 68 8.75 -10.03 -10.92
N ASP A 69 9.80 -10.26 -11.71
CA ASP A 69 10.54 -11.53 -11.66
C ASP A 69 11.42 -11.63 -10.40
N ALA A 70 11.96 -10.49 -9.96
CA ALA A 70 12.78 -10.39 -8.76
C ALA A 70 11.98 -10.32 -7.47
N TYR A 71 10.64 -10.11 -7.54
CA TYR A 71 9.82 -9.96 -6.34
C TYR A 71 9.86 -11.24 -5.49
N PRO A 72 10.17 -11.13 -4.17
CA PRO A 72 10.37 -12.30 -3.31
C PRO A 72 9.10 -13.18 -3.22
N ARG A 73 9.29 -14.49 -3.26
CA ARG A 73 8.21 -15.49 -3.12
C ARG A 73 8.56 -16.43 -1.97
N THR A 74 7.96 -16.21 -0.82
CA THR A 74 8.31 -16.84 0.47
C THR A 74 7.08 -17.46 1.16
N LEU A 75 6.24 -18.18 0.39
CA LEU A 75 4.92 -18.63 0.85
C LEU A 75 4.93 -19.33 2.21
N ASP A 76 5.90 -20.24 2.46
CA ASP A 76 5.96 -20.97 3.74
C ASP A 76 6.26 -20.03 4.93
N ALA A 77 7.14 -19.05 4.74
CA ALA A 77 7.44 -18.05 5.75
C ALA A 77 6.23 -17.11 5.94
N ASP A 78 5.59 -16.73 4.83
CA ASP A 78 4.39 -15.89 4.84
C ASP A 78 3.25 -16.55 5.59
N CYS A 79 2.99 -17.84 5.35
CA CYS A 79 1.99 -18.62 6.08
C CYS A 79 2.27 -18.64 7.60
N LYS A 80 3.52 -18.89 7.99
CA LYS A 80 3.91 -18.92 9.42
C LYS A 80 3.69 -17.57 10.09
N LEU A 81 4.09 -16.47 9.41
CA LEU A 81 3.90 -15.13 9.95
C LEU A 81 2.41 -14.76 10.02
N ALA A 82 1.64 -15.05 8.97
CA ALA A 82 0.21 -14.79 8.95
C ALA A 82 -0.52 -15.52 10.07
N GLU A 83 -0.25 -16.82 10.25
CA GLU A 83 -0.81 -17.64 11.33
C GLU A 83 -0.47 -17.09 12.71
N SER A 84 0.79 -16.73 12.94
CA SER A 84 1.24 -16.14 14.23
C SER A 84 0.60 -14.81 14.55
N CYS A 85 0.05 -14.10 13.54
CA CYS A 85 -0.64 -12.83 13.68
C CYS A 85 -2.17 -12.94 13.77
N GLY A 86 -2.72 -14.17 13.68
CA GLY A 86 -4.14 -14.43 13.83
C GLY A 86 -4.90 -14.53 12.49
N ALA A 87 -4.23 -14.85 11.39
CA ALA A 87 -4.91 -15.17 10.14
C ALA A 87 -5.55 -16.57 10.24
N ASP A 88 -6.79 -16.71 9.78
CA ASP A 88 -7.51 -17.97 9.67
C ASP A 88 -7.30 -18.64 8.32
N ILE A 89 -7.20 -17.83 7.26
CA ILE A 89 -7.03 -18.27 5.88
C ILE A 89 -5.89 -17.49 5.23
N VAL A 90 -4.99 -18.21 4.55
CA VAL A 90 -4.10 -17.66 3.54
C VAL A 90 -4.62 -18.06 2.17
N PHE A 91 -4.89 -17.09 1.31
CA PHE A 91 -5.26 -17.29 -0.07
C PHE A 91 -4.06 -17.01 -0.98
N ALA A 92 -3.49 -18.05 -1.56
CA ALA A 92 -2.29 -17.99 -2.39
C ALA A 92 -2.54 -18.60 -3.79
N PRO A 93 -3.32 -17.92 -4.64
CA PRO A 93 -3.64 -18.41 -5.97
C PRO A 93 -2.47 -18.27 -6.95
N THR A 94 -2.51 -19.03 -8.03
CA THR A 94 -1.63 -18.83 -9.18
C THR A 94 -2.12 -17.68 -10.07
N PRO A 95 -1.25 -17.10 -10.94
CA PRO A 95 -1.72 -16.16 -11.98
C PRO A 95 -2.82 -16.73 -12.87
N ALA A 96 -2.74 -17.99 -13.27
CA ALA A 96 -3.76 -18.66 -14.07
C ALA A 96 -5.11 -18.80 -13.36
N GLU A 97 -5.11 -18.96 -12.02
CA GLU A 97 -6.34 -18.98 -11.21
C GLU A 97 -7.01 -17.61 -11.16
N MET A 98 -6.22 -16.55 -11.03
CA MET A 98 -6.74 -15.18 -10.95
C MET A 98 -7.07 -14.59 -12.33
N TYR A 99 -6.36 -15.02 -13.39
CA TYR A 99 -6.48 -14.53 -14.76
C TYR A 99 -6.45 -15.72 -15.74
N PRO A 100 -7.58 -16.44 -15.87
CA PRO A 100 -7.64 -17.70 -16.65
C PRO A 100 -7.66 -17.49 -18.17
N SER A 101 -7.79 -16.24 -18.64
CA SER A 101 -7.84 -15.89 -20.06
C SER A 101 -7.05 -14.61 -20.32
N GLU A 102 -6.54 -14.44 -21.53
CA GLU A 102 -5.94 -13.18 -22.00
C GLU A 102 -7.00 -12.07 -22.11
N ASP A 103 -8.22 -12.43 -22.51
CA ASP A 103 -9.38 -11.56 -22.51
C ASP A 103 -9.94 -11.44 -21.10
N MET A 104 -9.89 -10.24 -20.51
CA MET A 104 -10.29 -10.03 -19.13
C MET A 104 -11.02 -8.72 -18.92
N THR A 105 -11.85 -8.71 -17.88
CA THR A 105 -12.46 -7.48 -17.36
C THR A 105 -11.45 -6.70 -16.53
N TRP A 106 -11.34 -5.42 -16.80
CA TRP A 106 -10.57 -4.47 -16.00
C TRP A 106 -11.48 -3.62 -15.12
N VAL A 107 -11.01 -3.31 -13.93
CA VAL A 107 -11.57 -2.28 -13.07
C VAL A 107 -10.57 -1.14 -13.04
N GLU A 108 -10.96 0.05 -13.51
CA GLU A 108 -10.07 1.19 -13.63
C GLU A 108 -10.69 2.43 -12.99
N VAL A 109 -9.96 3.08 -12.10
CA VAL A 109 -10.27 4.41 -11.61
C VAL A 109 -9.60 5.42 -12.54
N THR A 110 -10.41 6.24 -13.19
CA THR A 110 -9.94 7.28 -14.10
C THR A 110 -9.80 8.62 -13.38
N GLY A 111 -9.08 9.58 -13.99
CA GLY A 111 -8.91 10.93 -13.45
C GLY A 111 -7.50 11.17 -12.90
N ASP A 112 -7.30 12.35 -12.29
CA ASP A 112 -5.97 12.82 -11.90
C ASP A 112 -5.38 12.02 -10.74
N ILE A 113 -6.22 11.43 -9.88
CA ILE A 113 -5.81 10.60 -8.75
C ILE A 113 -4.88 9.44 -9.16
N THR A 114 -5.02 8.92 -10.40
CA THR A 114 -4.18 7.85 -10.95
C THR A 114 -3.07 8.35 -11.88
N LYS A 115 -2.93 9.68 -12.08
CA LYS A 115 -1.95 10.28 -12.99
C LYS A 115 -0.85 11.08 -12.27
N VAL A 116 -1.00 11.30 -10.98
CA VAL A 116 0.00 11.97 -10.12
C VAL A 116 0.88 10.95 -9.40
N LEU A 117 1.93 11.40 -8.73
CA LEU A 117 2.81 10.56 -7.89
C LEU A 117 3.24 9.26 -8.61
N CYS A 118 3.00 8.10 -7.98
CA CYS A 118 3.30 6.78 -8.57
C CYS A 118 2.59 6.55 -9.90
N GLY A 119 1.36 7.05 -10.09
CA GLY A 119 0.61 6.85 -11.32
C GLY A 119 1.23 7.53 -12.54
N ARG A 120 1.98 8.63 -12.35
CA ARG A 120 2.71 9.31 -13.43
C ARG A 120 3.83 8.43 -14.00
N THR A 121 4.56 7.72 -13.15
CA THR A 121 5.69 6.89 -13.56
C THR A 121 5.30 5.42 -13.82
N ARG A 122 4.12 5.02 -13.36
CA ARG A 122 3.59 3.64 -13.45
C ARG A 122 2.15 3.64 -14.01
N PRO A 123 1.93 3.96 -15.29
CA PRO A 123 0.59 4.26 -15.84
C PRO A 123 -0.40 3.10 -15.78
N ILE A 124 0.07 1.84 -15.79
CA ILE A 124 -0.80 0.65 -15.70
C ILE A 124 -1.02 0.15 -14.27
N HIS A 125 -0.23 0.65 -13.31
CA HIS A 125 -0.17 0.13 -11.94
C HIS A 125 -1.53 0.10 -11.26
N PHE A 126 -2.21 1.25 -11.22
CA PHE A 126 -3.47 1.34 -10.46
C PHE A 126 -4.61 0.56 -11.09
N ARG A 127 -4.66 0.43 -12.42
CA ARG A 127 -5.60 -0.47 -13.08
C ARG A 127 -5.38 -1.93 -12.66
N GLY A 128 -4.13 -2.36 -12.56
CA GLY A 128 -3.79 -3.69 -12.03
C GLY A 128 -4.22 -3.86 -10.56
N VAL A 129 -3.95 -2.86 -9.72
CA VAL A 129 -4.32 -2.86 -8.29
C VAL A 129 -5.84 -2.90 -8.11
N THR A 130 -6.59 -2.01 -8.75
CA THR A 130 -8.05 -1.97 -8.61
C THR A 130 -8.72 -3.23 -9.14
N THR A 131 -8.18 -3.82 -10.20
CA THR A 131 -8.69 -5.09 -10.74
C THR A 131 -8.48 -6.25 -9.78
N VAL A 132 -7.27 -6.44 -9.23
CA VAL A 132 -7.01 -7.54 -8.30
C VAL A 132 -7.77 -7.35 -6.99
N VAL A 133 -7.84 -6.13 -6.46
CA VAL A 133 -8.56 -5.87 -5.20
C VAL A 133 -10.07 -6.05 -5.39
N ALA A 134 -10.64 -5.63 -6.52
CA ALA A 134 -12.04 -5.90 -6.83
C ALA A 134 -12.35 -7.41 -6.90
N LYS A 135 -11.46 -8.22 -7.52
CA LYS A 135 -11.58 -9.68 -7.51
C LYS A 135 -11.54 -10.24 -6.09
N LEU A 136 -10.58 -9.78 -5.27
CA LEU A 136 -10.46 -10.21 -3.87
C LEU A 136 -11.71 -9.82 -3.05
N PHE A 137 -12.28 -8.63 -3.26
CA PHE A 137 -13.52 -8.21 -2.60
C PHE A 137 -14.70 -9.10 -2.99
N ASN A 138 -14.81 -9.47 -4.27
CA ASN A 138 -15.85 -10.39 -4.73
C ASN A 138 -15.68 -11.83 -4.21
N LEU A 139 -14.44 -12.28 -4.02
CA LEU A 139 -14.14 -13.62 -3.50
C LEU A 139 -14.34 -13.71 -2.00
N ALA A 140 -13.73 -12.80 -1.25
CA ALA A 140 -13.72 -12.81 0.22
C ALA A 140 -14.95 -12.12 0.82
N GLN A 141 -15.62 -11.24 0.08
CA GLN A 141 -16.77 -10.45 0.53
C GLN A 141 -16.57 -9.86 1.94
N PRO A 142 -15.48 -9.11 2.18
CA PRO A 142 -15.09 -8.70 3.52
C PRO A 142 -15.97 -7.57 4.06
N ASP A 143 -16.14 -7.53 5.38
CA ASP A 143 -16.71 -6.39 6.09
C ASP A 143 -15.67 -5.27 6.23
N HIS A 144 -14.40 -5.66 6.45
CA HIS A 144 -13.26 -4.76 6.58
C HIS A 144 -12.09 -5.21 5.71
N ALA A 145 -11.42 -4.25 5.04
CA ALA A 145 -10.20 -4.52 4.30
C ALA A 145 -9.07 -3.57 4.75
N TYR A 146 -7.88 -4.13 5.01
CA TYR A 146 -6.78 -3.45 5.68
C TYR A 146 -5.65 -3.13 4.70
N PHE A 147 -5.23 -1.87 4.68
CA PHE A 147 -4.15 -1.36 3.83
C PHE A 147 -3.21 -0.47 4.64
N GLY A 148 -1.94 -0.42 4.25
CA GLY A 148 -0.97 0.46 4.91
C GLY A 148 -0.98 1.88 4.35
N GLN A 149 -0.89 2.89 5.22
CA GLN A 149 -0.71 4.30 4.82
C GLN A 149 0.54 4.51 3.96
N LYS A 150 1.54 3.63 4.07
CA LYS A 150 2.75 3.71 3.24
C LYS A 150 2.41 3.83 1.75
N ASP A 151 1.39 3.12 1.29
CA ASP A 151 0.89 3.16 -0.08
C ASP A 151 -0.33 4.10 -0.17
N ALA A 152 -0.17 5.35 0.30
CA ALA A 152 -1.25 6.32 0.50
C ALA A 152 -2.04 6.61 -0.79
N GLN A 153 -1.38 6.73 -1.94
CA GLN A 153 -2.09 6.93 -3.22
C GLN A 153 -2.94 5.70 -3.55
N GLN A 154 -2.45 4.48 -3.33
CA GLN A 154 -3.24 3.26 -3.50
C GLN A 154 -4.48 3.29 -2.60
N ALA A 155 -4.33 3.70 -1.34
CA ALA A 155 -5.45 3.80 -0.41
C ALA A 155 -6.53 4.77 -0.92
N GLU A 156 -6.15 5.93 -1.45
CA GLU A 156 -7.08 6.91 -2.00
C GLU A 156 -7.77 6.39 -3.29
N VAL A 157 -7.03 5.73 -4.17
CA VAL A 157 -7.60 5.09 -5.37
C VAL A 157 -8.61 3.99 -5.00
N LEU A 158 -8.29 3.17 -3.98
CA LEU A 158 -9.20 2.13 -3.50
C LEU A 158 -10.43 2.70 -2.80
N LYS A 159 -10.30 3.79 -2.02
CA LYS A 159 -11.46 4.51 -1.46
C LYS A 159 -12.40 4.98 -2.57
N ARG A 160 -11.84 5.50 -3.67
CA ARG A 160 -12.61 5.92 -4.83
C ARG A 160 -13.33 4.74 -5.49
N MET A 161 -12.63 3.64 -5.73
CA MET A 161 -13.21 2.41 -6.29
C MET A 161 -14.36 1.86 -5.42
N VAL A 162 -14.15 1.78 -4.11
CA VAL A 162 -15.17 1.31 -3.17
C VAL A 162 -16.43 2.17 -3.24
N LYS A 163 -16.26 3.50 -3.26
CA LYS A 163 -17.36 4.44 -3.36
C LYS A 163 -18.12 4.32 -4.67
N ASP A 164 -17.38 4.29 -5.80
CA ASP A 164 -18.01 4.34 -7.13
C ASP A 164 -18.68 3.02 -7.51
N LEU A 165 -18.16 1.88 -7.05
CA LEU A 165 -18.70 0.55 -7.32
C LEU A 165 -19.60 0.02 -6.20
N PHE A 166 -19.90 0.84 -5.18
CA PHE A 166 -20.78 0.49 -4.07
C PHE A 166 -20.39 -0.79 -3.34
N PHE A 167 -19.08 -1.06 -3.23
CA PHE A 167 -18.60 -2.19 -2.44
C PHE A 167 -18.99 -2.01 -0.97
N ASN A 168 -19.65 -3.03 -0.41
CA ASN A 168 -20.04 -3.04 1.01
C ASN A 168 -18.85 -3.48 1.89
N VAL A 169 -17.77 -2.69 1.88
CA VAL A 169 -16.55 -2.93 2.65
C VAL A 169 -16.05 -1.63 3.27
N LYS A 170 -15.60 -1.69 4.51
CA LYS A 170 -14.94 -0.56 5.19
C LYS A 170 -13.43 -0.69 5.05
N LEU A 171 -12.79 0.30 4.44
CA LEU A 171 -11.33 0.34 4.35
C LEU A 171 -10.72 0.84 5.65
N ARG A 172 -9.76 0.08 6.19
CA ARG A 172 -8.94 0.43 7.35
C ARG A 172 -7.54 0.78 6.88
N ILE A 173 -7.15 2.03 7.00
CA ILE A 173 -5.81 2.49 6.63
C ILE A 173 -4.97 2.56 7.89
N MET A 174 -4.00 1.67 8.00
CA MET A 174 -3.17 1.51 9.18
C MET A 174 -1.88 2.34 9.08
N PRO A 175 -1.37 2.86 10.19
CA PRO A 175 -0.15 3.65 10.22
C PRO A 175 1.06 2.93 9.60
N ILE A 176 2.05 3.72 9.15
CA ILE A 176 3.30 3.19 8.62
C ILE A 176 4.10 2.54 9.75
N VAL A 177 4.47 1.28 9.57
CA VAL A 177 5.42 0.59 10.45
C VAL A 177 6.84 0.87 9.94
N ARG A 178 7.74 1.23 10.87
CA ARG A 178 9.10 1.63 10.55
C ARG A 178 10.12 0.71 11.20
N GLU A 179 11.31 0.65 10.62
CA GLU A 179 12.53 0.10 11.25
C GLU A 179 12.92 0.95 12.46
N ALA A 180 13.84 0.46 13.29
CA ALA A 180 14.31 1.18 14.47
C ALA A 180 14.95 2.55 14.15
N ASP A 181 15.51 2.70 12.95
CA ASP A 181 16.10 3.94 12.44
C ASP A 181 15.15 4.83 11.65
N GLY A 182 13.86 4.48 11.62
CA GLY A 182 12.80 5.27 11.00
C GLY A 182 12.46 4.89 9.57
N LEU A 183 13.27 4.10 8.85
CA LEU A 183 12.94 3.69 7.48
C LEU A 183 11.62 2.92 7.44
N ALA A 184 10.71 3.28 6.54
CA ALA A 184 9.44 2.56 6.36
C ALA A 184 9.69 1.09 5.95
N LYS A 185 9.02 0.14 6.65
CA LYS A 185 9.12 -1.30 6.33
C LYS A 185 8.64 -1.57 4.92
N SER A 186 9.47 -2.28 4.15
CA SER A 186 9.17 -2.69 2.78
C SER A 186 9.95 -3.95 2.43
N SER A 187 9.34 -4.88 1.69
CA SER A 187 10.04 -6.04 1.12
C SER A 187 11.18 -5.62 0.18
N ARG A 188 11.08 -4.44 -0.45
CA ARG A 188 12.14 -3.86 -1.29
C ARG A 188 13.36 -3.37 -0.51
N ASN A 189 13.29 -3.20 0.81
CA ASN A 189 14.47 -2.85 1.62
C ASN A 189 15.56 -3.93 1.53
N THR A 190 15.20 -5.17 1.24
CA THR A 190 16.14 -6.29 1.06
C THR A 190 17.00 -6.18 -0.20
N TYR A 191 16.64 -5.32 -1.16
CA TYR A 191 17.41 -5.10 -2.38
C TYR A 191 18.56 -4.11 -2.18
N LEU A 192 18.52 -3.32 -1.11
CA LEU A 192 19.50 -2.28 -0.85
C LEU A 192 20.83 -2.89 -0.40
N SER A 193 21.95 -2.40 -0.94
CA SER A 193 23.26 -2.59 -0.35
C SER A 193 23.34 -1.96 1.04
N LYS A 194 24.37 -2.27 1.81
CA LYS A 194 24.53 -1.69 3.15
C LYS A 194 24.62 -0.17 3.13
N SER A 195 25.30 0.42 2.14
CA SER A 195 25.42 1.87 1.98
C SER A 195 24.08 2.50 1.57
N GLU A 196 23.38 1.92 0.60
CA GLU A 196 22.05 2.40 0.17
C GLU A 196 21.02 2.30 1.30
N ARG A 197 21.09 1.20 2.11
CA ARG A 197 20.21 1.02 3.27
C ARG A 197 20.44 2.11 4.34
N ALA A 198 21.70 2.48 4.58
CA ALA A 198 22.04 3.56 5.50
C ALA A 198 21.57 4.93 4.97
N ALA A 199 21.79 5.19 3.69
CA ALA A 199 21.36 6.42 3.01
C ALA A 199 19.83 6.56 3.00
N ALA A 200 19.08 5.46 2.86
CA ALA A 200 17.61 5.48 2.74
C ALA A 200 16.88 6.04 3.99
N VAL A 201 17.54 6.11 5.14
CA VAL A 201 16.97 6.70 6.37
C VAL A 201 16.61 8.17 6.18
N ILE A 202 17.27 8.87 5.22
CA ILE A 202 16.98 10.27 4.88
C ILE A 202 15.51 10.48 4.51
N LEU A 203 14.81 9.46 3.98
CA LEU A 203 13.40 9.58 3.59
C LEU A 203 12.53 9.94 4.78
N ASN A 204 12.64 9.18 5.87
CA ASN A 204 11.87 9.46 7.08
C ASN A 204 12.31 10.76 7.76
N SER A 205 13.63 10.98 7.92
CA SER A 205 14.12 12.16 8.63
C SER A 205 13.76 13.47 7.92
N SER A 206 13.71 13.46 6.59
CA SER A 206 13.24 14.63 5.81
C SER A 206 11.74 14.92 6.02
N LEU A 207 10.90 13.87 6.07
CA LEU A 207 9.47 14.00 6.35
C LEU A 207 9.21 14.42 7.81
N GLU A 208 9.98 13.91 8.77
CA GLU A 208 9.91 14.33 10.16
C GLU A 208 10.26 15.82 10.31
N THR A 209 11.31 16.28 9.62
CA THR A 209 11.69 17.69 9.59
C THR A 209 10.55 18.56 9.05
N ALA A 210 9.94 18.16 7.92
CA ALA A 210 8.77 18.87 7.39
C ALA A 210 7.59 18.88 8.37
N SER A 211 7.35 17.77 9.05
CA SER A 211 6.30 17.67 10.09
C SER A 211 6.58 18.59 11.27
N MET A 212 7.84 18.72 11.71
CA MET A 212 8.24 19.65 12.77
C MET A 212 8.04 21.12 12.35
N LEU A 213 8.44 21.49 11.13
CA LEU A 213 8.20 22.83 10.59
C LEU A 213 6.70 23.15 10.52
N PHE A 214 5.91 22.19 10.04
CA PHE A 214 4.45 22.33 9.97
C PHE A 214 3.84 22.54 11.38
N LYS A 215 4.26 21.76 12.37
CA LYS A 215 3.83 21.91 13.77
C LYS A 215 4.28 23.25 14.38
N ALA A 216 5.42 23.79 13.93
CA ALA A 216 5.92 25.11 14.32
C ALA A 216 5.20 26.27 13.61
N GLY A 217 4.21 25.99 12.73
CA GLY A 217 3.38 27.00 12.10
C GLY A 217 3.69 27.26 10.62
N GLU A 218 4.64 26.56 9.99
CA GLU A 218 4.81 26.65 8.54
C GLU A 218 3.58 26.12 7.81
N ARG A 219 3.05 26.89 6.87
CA ARG A 219 1.86 26.55 6.08
C ARG A 219 2.10 26.64 4.57
N SER A 220 3.29 27.09 4.14
CA SER A 220 3.63 27.13 2.72
C SER A 220 3.89 25.71 2.20
N SER A 221 3.03 25.23 1.31
CA SER A 221 3.21 23.93 0.65
C SER A 221 4.54 23.87 -0.09
N GLN A 222 4.95 24.94 -0.76
CA GLN A 222 6.22 25.04 -1.47
C GLN A 222 7.42 24.90 -0.52
N LYS A 223 7.44 25.63 0.60
CA LYS A 223 8.56 25.57 1.55
C LYS A 223 8.70 24.17 2.18
N LEU A 224 7.60 23.52 2.49
CA LEU A 224 7.62 22.14 3.02
C LEU A 224 8.22 21.17 2.01
N VAL A 225 7.78 21.25 0.74
CA VAL A 225 8.31 20.39 -0.34
C VAL A 225 9.78 20.69 -0.61
N GLU A 226 10.18 21.96 -0.73
CA GLU A 226 11.57 22.36 -0.99
C GLU A 226 12.49 21.95 0.16
N GLY A 227 12.04 22.05 1.40
CA GLY A 227 12.79 21.59 2.58
C GLY A 227 13.10 20.10 2.51
N VAL A 228 12.11 19.27 2.17
CA VAL A 228 12.30 17.82 1.97
C VAL A 228 13.24 17.55 0.79
N LYS A 229 13.03 18.21 -0.36
CA LYS A 229 13.89 18.06 -1.54
C LYS A 229 15.35 18.38 -1.25
N LYS A 230 15.58 19.46 -0.50
CA LYS A 230 16.93 19.88 -0.11
C LYS A 230 17.62 18.80 0.72
N LEU A 231 16.96 18.34 1.80
CA LEU A 231 17.53 17.32 2.69
C LEU A 231 17.86 16.03 1.95
N ILE A 232 16.96 15.56 1.06
CA ILE A 232 17.21 14.37 0.26
C ILE A 232 18.31 14.62 -0.78
N GLY A 233 18.36 15.83 -1.37
CA GLY A 233 19.37 16.20 -2.36
C GLY A 233 20.80 16.29 -1.81
N ASP A 234 20.95 16.48 -0.49
CA ASP A 234 22.23 16.46 0.20
C ASP A 234 22.77 15.02 0.40
N GLU A 235 21.95 13.97 0.15
CA GLU A 235 22.37 12.56 0.17
C GLU A 235 22.82 12.12 -1.23
N PRO A 236 24.13 11.86 -1.44
CA PRO A 236 24.66 11.59 -2.79
C PRO A 236 24.10 10.33 -3.48
N MET A 237 23.59 9.36 -2.69
CA MET A 237 23.02 8.11 -3.22
C MET A 237 21.55 8.23 -3.56
N ALA A 238 20.88 9.34 -3.20
CA ALA A 238 19.46 9.54 -3.39
C ALA A 238 19.15 10.18 -4.75
N GLN A 239 18.30 9.55 -5.54
CA GLN A 239 17.74 10.12 -6.76
C GLN A 239 16.24 10.35 -6.58
N ILE A 240 15.83 11.61 -6.45
CA ILE A 240 14.42 11.96 -6.28
C ILE A 240 13.65 11.66 -7.57
N ASP A 241 12.58 10.87 -7.45
CA ASP A 241 11.57 10.71 -8.51
C ASP A 241 10.50 11.78 -8.34
N TYR A 242 9.94 11.93 -7.13
CA TYR A 242 9.09 13.04 -6.75
C TYR A 242 9.16 13.35 -5.25
N VAL A 243 8.89 14.61 -4.90
CA VAL A 243 8.46 15.09 -3.58
C VAL A 243 7.35 16.08 -3.84
N GLU A 244 6.14 15.75 -3.44
CA GLU A 244 4.93 16.53 -3.78
C GLU A 244 3.93 16.50 -2.63
N ILE A 245 3.06 17.52 -2.58
CA ILE A 245 1.99 17.62 -1.59
C ILE A 245 0.63 17.75 -2.28
N TYR A 246 -0.34 16.98 -1.80
CA TYR A 246 -1.71 16.95 -2.32
C TYR A 246 -2.73 17.04 -1.19
N ALA A 247 -3.87 17.67 -1.47
CA ALA A 247 -4.99 17.68 -0.54
C ALA A 247 -5.73 16.34 -0.54
N LEU A 248 -6.19 15.92 0.64
CA LEU A 248 -7.02 14.74 0.85
C LEU A 248 -8.46 15.17 1.17
N PRO A 249 -9.45 14.33 0.79
CA PRO A 249 -9.32 13.12 -0.03
C PRO A 249 -9.15 13.45 -1.52
N GLY A 250 -8.68 12.43 -2.29
CA GLY A 250 -8.74 12.46 -3.75
C GLY A 250 -7.51 13.02 -4.45
N LEU A 251 -6.45 13.41 -3.73
CA LEU A 251 -5.16 13.87 -4.28
C LEU A 251 -5.31 15.06 -5.26
N THR A 252 -6.07 16.06 -4.86
CA THR A 252 -6.13 17.33 -5.60
C THR A 252 -4.91 18.20 -5.28
N PRO A 253 -4.47 19.09 -6.19
CA PRO A 253 -3.34 19.98 -5.91
C PRO A 253 -3.52 20.73 -4.58
N ALA A 254 -2.49 20.71 -3.73
CA ALA A 254 -2.52 21.50 -2.49
C ALA A 254 -2.45 22.99 -2.78
N PRO A 255 -3.13 23.85 -2.00
CA PRO A 255 -2.99 25.29 -2.11
C PRO A 255 -1.58 25.77 -1.71
N GLU A 256 -1.18 26.96 -2.13
CA GLU A 256 0.11 27.56 -1.75
C GLU A 256 0.26 27.70 -0.23
N VAL A 257 -0.83 28.09 0.45
CA VAL A 257 -0.92 28.14 1.90
C VAL A 257 -1.93 27.09 2.35
N LEU A 258 -1.46 26.12 3.14
CA LEU A 258 -2.30 25.05 3.67
C LEU A 258 -3.33 25.62 4.64
N THR A 259 -4.61 25.42 4.32
CA THR A 259 -5.77 25.82 5.13
C THR A 259 -6.39 24.59 5.79
N LYS A 260 -7.51 24.76 6.49
CA LYS A 260 -8.23 23.63 7.14
C LYS A 260 -8.42 22.45 6.20
N GLY A 261 -7.91 21.28 6.64
CA GLY A 261 -7.96 20.04 5.86
C GLY A 261 -6.75 19.14 6.09
N GLN A 262 -6.75 18.02 5.38
CA GLN A 262 -5.65 17.04 5.41
C GLN A 262 -4.85 17.08 4.11
N TYR A 263 -3.54 16.95 4.23
CA TYR A 263 -2.61 17.00 3.10
C TYR A 263 -1.63 15.84 3.18
N LEU A 264 -1.43 15.17 2.05
CA LEU A 264 -0.43 14.13 1.88
C LEU A 264 0.85 14.74 1.34
N LEU A 265 1.91 14.79 2.13
CA LEU A 265 3.27 15.05 1.67
C LEU A 265 3.92 13.71 1.39
N ALA A 266 4.14 13.40 0.11
CA ALA A 266 4.60 12.12 -0.36
C ALA A 266 5.88 12.24 -1.16
N LEU A 267 6.72 11.22 -1.08
CA LEU A 267 7.98 11.15 -1.80
C LEU A 267 8.20 9.75 -2.42
N ALA A 268 8.98 9.75 -3.50
CA ALA A 268 9.60 8.56 -4.05
C ALA A 268 11.04 8.88 -4.44
N VAL A 269 11.94 7.99 -4.04
CA VAL A 269 13.38 8.16 -4.23
C VAL A 269 13.99 6.83 -4.63
N LYS A 270 14.94 6.86 -5.55
CA LYS A 270 15.75 5.71 -5.94
C LYS A 270 17.08 5.73 -5.23
N PHE A 271 17.49 4.56 -4.75
CA PHE A 271 18.82 4.26 -4.27
C PHE A 271 19.35 3.14 -5.19
N GLY A 272 20.29 3.45 -6.07
CA GLY A 272 20.64 2.56 -7.17
C GLY A 272 19.42 2.22 -8.03
N THR A 273 19.09 0.94 -8.13
CA THR A 273 17.91 0.47 -8.88
C THR A 273 16.63 0.40 -8.02
N THR A 274 16.77 0.48 -6.69
CA THR A 274 15.65 0.29 -5.76
C THR A 274 14.89 1.58 -5.54
N ARG A 275 13.61 1.59 -5.90
CA ARG A 275 12.69 2.71 -5.68
C ARG A 275 11.92 2.53 -4.38
N LEU A 276 12.06 3.46 -3.46
CA LEU A 276 11.35 3.50 -2.18
C LEU A 276 10.36 4.66 -2.15
N ILE A 277 9.28 4.48 -1.40
CA ILE A 277 8.27 5.50 -1.15
C ILE A 277 8.04 5.69 0.34
N ASP A 278 7.71 6.91 0.73
CA ASP A 278 7.30 7.25 2.09
C ASP A 278 6.35 8.46 2.05
N ASN A 279 5.66 8.73 3.15
CA ASN A 279 4.77 9.88 3.24
C ASN A 279 4.46 10.26 4.70
N VAL A 280 3.87 11.46 4.83
CA VAL A 280 3.25 11.93 6.07
C VAL A 280 1.94 12.65 5.73
N ILE A 281 0.96 12.52 6.61
CA ILE A 281 -0.29 13.29 6.54
C ILE A 281 -0.14 14.49 7.48
N LEU A 282 -0.35 15.69 6.93
CA LEU A 282 -0.37 16.96 7.64
C LEU A 282 -1.82 17.41 7.77
N GLU A 283 -2.27 17.74 8.98
CA GLU A 283 -3.66 18.14 9.23
C GLU A 283 -3.70 19.54 9.83
N VAL A 284 -4.46 20.44 9.17
CA VAL A 284 -4.78 21.78 9.66
C VAL A 284 -6.21 21.74 10.22
N GLU A 285 -6.37 21.98 11.51
CA GLU A 285 -7.64 22.00 12.25
C GLU A 285 -8.51 23.24 11.92
#